data_a86fc8f00e3afb1517b2b2c335f94945
#
_entry.id   a86fc8f00e3afb1517b2b2c335f94945
#
_cell.length_a   1.000
_cell.length_b   1.000
_cell.length_c   1.000
_cell.angle_alpha   90.00
_cell.angle_beta   90.00
_cell.angle_gamma   90.00
#
_symmetry.space_group_name_H-M   'P 1'
#
loop_
_entity.id
_entity.type
_entity.pdbx_description
1 polymer ?
#
loop_
_entity_poly.entity_id
_entity_poly.type
_entity_poly.pdbx_seq_one_letter_code
_entity_poly.pdbx_strand_id
1 'polypeptide(L)'
;MPVDNDYDVIVVGSGIGGLTAAAVLARLRHQRVLVLESHFKLGGFTHTFQRQGFHWDVGIHYLGQLHEGGTTRGLFDLVTGGAVKWQQMPHVVEVFHYPDLTVEVPSDPGEYAATLTAAFPDEARAITRYFADVRRAAGWLGRE
;
A
#
# COMPACT_ATOMS: atom_id res chain seq x y z
N MET A 1 -23.44 26.03 -15.01
CA MET A 1 -22.34 26.92 -14.60
C MET A 1 -21.28 26.82 -15.69
N PRO A 2 -20.68 27.90 -16.18
CA PRO A 2 -19.55 27.79 -17.07
C PRO A 2 -18.43 27.04 -16.33
N VAL A 3 -17.92 26.00 -16.96
CA VAL A 3 -16.73 25.28 -16.44
C VAL A 3 -15.56 26.25 -16.63
N ASP A 4 -14.93 26.66 -15.54
CA ASP A 4 -13.68 27.40 -15.60
C ASP A 4 -12.64 26.46 -16.21
N ASN A 5 -12.24 26.73 -17.45
CA ASN A 5 -11.35 25.87 -18.24
C ASN A 5 -9.85 26.18 -18.01
N ASP A 6 -9.56 27.04 -17.03
CA ASP A 6 -8.18 27.42 -16.74
C ASP A 6 -7.56 26.47 -15.71
N TYR A 7 -6.90 25.43 -16.15
CA TYR A 7 -6.09 24.53 -15.33
C TYR A 7 -4.63 24.62 -15.72
N ASP A 8 -3.74 24.59 -14.71
CA ASP A 8 -2.29 24.58 -14.92
C ASP A 8 -1.80 23.17 -15.33
N VAL A 9 -2.48 22.13 -14.82
CA VAL A 9 -2.13 20.74 -15.06
C VAL A 9 -3.38 19.88 -15.22
N ILE A 10 -3.31 18.94 -16.16
CA ILE A 10 -4.32 17.89 -16.32
C ILE A 10 -3.66 16.54 -16.00
N VAL A 11 -4.21 15.80 -15.04
CA VAL A 11 -3.81 14.45 -14.68
C VAL A 11 -4.83 13.48 -15.24
N VAL A 12 -4.38 12.52 -16.04
CA VAL A 12 -5.24 11.48 -16.62
C VAL A 12 -5.12 10.20 -15.81
N GLY A 13 -6.24 9.80 -15.21
CA GLY A 13 -6.35 8.65 -14.32
C GLY A 13 -6.30 9.05 -12.83
N SER A 14 -7.26 8.54 -12.07
CA SER A 14 -7.39 8.77 -10.62
C SER A 14 -6.87 7.61 -9.77
N GLY A 15 -5.98 6.78 -10.30
CA GLY A 15 -5.26 5.81 -9.48
C GLY A 15 -4.39 6.50 -8.42
N ILE A 16 -3.85 5.74 -7.46
CA ILE A 16 -3.09 6.31 -6.34
C ILE A 16 -1.94 7.23 -6.80
N GLY A 17 -1.23 6.88 -7.87
CA GLY A 17 -0.16 7.70 -8.43
C GLY A 17 -0.67 9.02 -9.00
N GLY A 18 -1.77 9.00 -9.77
CA GLY A 18 -2.38 10.21 -10.34
C GLY A 18 -2.93 11.13 -9.25
N LEU A 19 -3.63 10.58 -8.25
CA LEU A 19 -4.15 11.34 -7.11
C LEU A 19 -3.03 11.93 -6.26
N THR A 20 -1.94 11.18 -6.04
CA THR A 20 -0.76 11.68 -5.31
C THR A 20 -0.11 12.83 -6.06
N ALA A 21 0.14 12.68 -7.36
CA ALA A 21 0.72 13.73 -8.19
C ALA A 21 -0.15 15.00 -8.18
N ALA A 22 -1.46 14.83 -8.38
CA ALA A 22 -2.40 15.95 -8.34
C ALA A 22 -2.39 16.66 -6.99
N ALA A 23 -2.41 15.91 -5.87
CA ALA A 23 -2.38 16.47 -4.53
C ALA A 23 -1.08 17.23 -4.24
N VAL A 24 0.08 16.67 -4.64
CA VAL A 24 1.38 17.32 -4.49
C VAL A 24 1.44 18.62 -5.29
N LEU A 25 1.03 18.62 -6.55
CA LEU A 25 1.03 19.81 -7.41
C LEU A 25 0.09 20.89 -6.86
N ALA A 26 -1.11 20.50 -6.44
CA ALA A 26 -2.07 21.46 -5.88
C ALA A 26 -1.60 22.02 -4.52
N ARG A 27 -1.10 21.19 -3.61
CA ARG A 27 -0.75 21.61 -2.24
C ARG A 27 0.61 22.29 -2.13
N LEU A 28 1.62 21.80 -2.85
CA LEU A 28 2.99 22.32 -2.73
C LEU A 28 3.34 23.33 -3.81
N ARG A 29 2.68 23.27 -4.96
CA ARG A 29 2.95 24.18 -6.08
C ARG A 29 1.82 25.17 -6.33
N HIS A 30 0.72 25.07 -5.56
CA HIS A 30 -0.48 25.90 -5.68
C HIS A 30 -1.08 25.94 -7.09
N GLN A 31 -0.89 24.85 -7.83
CA GLN A 31 -1.42 24.70 -9.19
C GLN A 31 -2.88 24.28 -9.16
N ARG A 32 -3.63 24.76 -10.15
CA ARG A 32 -5.00 24.30 -10.42
C ARG A 32 -4.92 23.02 -11.23
N VAL A 33 -5.29 21.90 -10.62
CA VAL A 33 -5.15 20.58 -11.21
C VAL A 33 -6.52 19.99 -11.52
N LEU A 34 -6.71 19.57 -12.78
CA LEU A 34 -7.86 18.78 -13.21
C LEU A 34 -7.46 17.30 -13.26
N VAL A 35 -8.25 16.45 -12.60
CA VAL A 35 -8.09 14.98 -12.71
C VAL A 35 -9.21 14.43 -13.58
N LEU A 36 -8.85 13.74 -14.65
CA LEU A 36 -9.79 13.06 -15.54
C LEU A 36 -9.75 11.55 -15.26
N GLU A 37 -10.92 10.95 -15.04
CA GLU A 37 -11.08 9.52 -14.78
C GLU A 37 -12.13 8.94 -15.72
N SER A 38 -11.82 7.80 -16.33
CA SER A 38 -12.75 7.09 -17.24
C SER A 38 -13.71 6.16 -16.50
N HIS A 39 -13.35 5.71 -15.31
CA HIS A 39 -14.18 4.84 -14.48
C HIS A 39 -15.19 5.67 -13.68
N PHE A 40 -16.36 5.08 -13.41
CA PHE A 40 -17.41 5.75 -12.62
C PHE A 40 -17.02 6.00 -11.15
N LYS A 41 -15.95 5.39 -10.66
CA LYS A 41 -15.43 5.53 -9.30
C LYS A 41 -13.95 5.88 -9.31
N LEU A 42 -13.58 6.87 -8.50
CA LEU A 42 -12.19 7.31 -8.36
C LEU A 42 -11.37 6.30 -7.56
N GLY A 43 -10.04 6.32 -7.74
CA GLY A 43 -9.11 5.57 -6.90
C GLY A 43 -8.37 4.44 -7.62
N GLY A 44 -8.75 4.06 -8.85
CA GLY A 44 -8.13 2.93 -9.54
C GLY A 44 -8.22 1.66 -8.68
N PHE A 45 -7.14 0.92 -8.48
CA PHE A 45 -7.13 -0.27 -7.60
C PHE A 45 -7.26 0.04 -6.10
N THR A 46 -7.27 1.30 -5.70
CA THR A 46 -7.51 1.69 -4.30
C THR A 46 -8.98 1.99 -3.99
N HIS A 47 -9.88 1.86 -4.98
CA HIS A 47 -11.29 2.04 -4.70
C HIS A 47 -11.91 0.81 -4.03
N THR A 48 -13.06 1.01 -3.39
CA THR A 48 -13.85 -0.03 -2.75
C THR A 48 -15.16 -0.23 -3.48
N PHE A 49 -15.78 -1.40 -3.35
CA PHE A 49 -17.15 -1.63 -3.82
C PHE A 49 -18.01 -2.24 -2.72
N GLN A 50 -19.32 -2.15 -2.89
CA GLN A 50 -20.29 -2.73 -1.97
C GLN A 50 -21.12 -3.78 -2.68
N ARG A 51 -21.37 -4.89 -2.00
CA ARG A 51 -22.31 -5.90 -2.46
C ARG A 51 -23.02 -6.53 -1.26
N GLN A 52 -24.36 -6.56 -1.31
CA GLN A 52 -25.20 -7.18 -0.27
C GLN A 52 -24.87 -6.72 1.16
N GLY A 53 -24.57 -5.42 1.34
CA GLY A 53 -24.25 -4.84 2.66
C GLY A 53 -22.80 -5.00 3.10
N PHE A 54 -21.96 -5.70 2.36
CA PHE A 54 -20.54 -5.85 2.62
C PHE A 54 -19.73 -4.86 1.79
N HIS A 55 -18.61 -4.40 2.36
CA HIS A 55 -17.61 -3.56 1.71
C HIS A 55 -16.40 -4.42 1.34
N TRP A 56 -15.90 -4.20 0.13
CA TRP A 56 -14.77 -4.93 -0.41
C TRP A 56 -13.75 -3.96 -1.00
N ASP A 57 -12.47 -4.24 -0.77
CA ASP A 57 -11.38 -3.60 -1.47
C ASP A 57 -11.14 -4.26 -2.82
N VAL A 58 -10.71 -3.48 -3.81
CA VAL A 58 -10.46 -4.00 -5.16
C VAL A 58 -9.07 -4.62 -5.28
N GLY A 59 -8.05 -3.92 -4.84
CA GLY A 59 -6.68 -4.37 -5.08
C GLY A 59 -5.67 -4.07 -3.97
N ILE A 60 -6.03 -3.31 -2.94
CA ILE A 60 -5.14 -2.99 -1.82
C ILE A 60 -5.86 -3.33 -0.53
N HIS A 61 -5.28 -4.23 0.26
CA HIS A 61 -5.83 -4.66 1.53
C HIS A 61 -5.06 -4.09 2.72
N TYR A 62 -3.72 -4.09 2.67
CA TYR A 62 -2.85 -3.53 3.69
C TYR A 62 -1.59 -2.90 3.07
N LEU A 63 -0.95 -2.02 3.81
CA LEU A 63 0.22 -1.27 3.37
C LEU A 63 1.33 -1.37 4.40
N GLY A 64 2.57 -1.38 3.92
CA GLY A 64 3.76 -1.32 4.77
C GLY A 64 4.22 0.12 5.04
N GLN A 65 5.16 0.26 5.98
CA GLN A 65 5.83 1.53 6.34
C GLN A 65 4.87 2.66 6.77
N LEU A 66 3.79 2.29 7.48
CA LEU A 66 2.81 3.24 8.03
C LEU A 66 3.03 3.56 9.51
N HIS A 67 4.11 3.05 10.11
CA HIS A 67 4.53 3.45 11.45
C HIS A 67 4.93 4.93 11.47
N GLU A 68 4.98 5.51 12.64
CA GLU A 68 5.44 6.88 12.84
C GLU A 68 6.88 7.05 12.29
N GLY A 69 7.08 8.07 11.43
CA GLY A 69 8.34 8.28 10.71
C GLY A 69 8.55 7.42 9.46
N GLY A 70 7.64 6.52 9.13
CA GLY A 70 7.72 5.72 7.90
C GLY A 70 7.50 6.56 6.64
N THR A 71 8.21 6.23 5.55
CA THR A 71 8.16 7.00 4.29
C THR A 71 6.74 7.01 3.69
N THR A 72 6.08 5.85 3.64
CA THR A 72 4.71 5.74 3.13
C THR A 72 3.75 6.56 3.99
N ARG A 73 3.90 6.53 5.33
CA ARG A 73 3.11 7.34 6.25
C ARG A 73 3.28 8.82 5.98
N GLY A 74 4.51 9.31 5.86
CA GLY A 74 4.79 10.72 5.58
C GLY A 74 4.18 11.20 4.27
N LEU A 75 4.21 10.39 3.21
CA LEU A 75 3.58 10.72 1.93
C LEU A 75 2.05 10.82 2.08
N PHE A 76 1.40 9.85 2.72
CA PHE A 76 -0.04 9.90 2.93
C PHE A 76 -0.46 11.09 3.80
N ASP A 77 0.26 11.37 4.88
CA ASP A 77 -0.02 12.53 5.73
C ASP A 77 0.13 13.84 4.94
N LEU A 78 1.15 13.94 4.07
CA LEU A 78 1.32 15.09 3.18
C LEU A 78 0.14 15.26 2.24
N VAL A 79 -0.24 14.24 1.48
CA VAL A 79 -1.26 14.36 0.42
C VAL A 79 -2.69 14.45 0.96
N THR A 80 -2.96 13.87 2.14
CA THR A 80 -4.29 13.90 2.78
C THR A 80 -4.45 14.94 3.88
N GLY A 81 -3.35 15.60 4.26
CA GLY A 81 -3.35 16.51 5.42
C GLY A 81 -3.51 15.79 6.75
N GLY A 82 -3.08 14.51 6.84
CA GLY A 82 -3.22 13.68 8.03
C GLY A 82 -4.64 13.18 8.30
N ALA A 83 -5.55 13.29 7.31
CA ALA A 83 -6.95 12.90 7.49
C ALA A 83 -7.16 11.37 7.56
N VAL A 84 -6.22 10.58 7.04
CA VAL A 84 -6.32 9.10 7.05
C VAL A 84 -5.87 8.56 8.39
N LYS A 85 -6.73 7.76 9.01
CA LYS A 85 -6.40 7.01 10.23
C LYS A 85 -5.98 5.60 9.86
N TRP A 86 -4.84 5.19 10.37
CA TRP A 86 -4.28 3.87 10.13
C TRP A 86 -4.54 2.94 11.31
N GLN A 87 -4.93 1.71 11.00
CA GLN A 87 -5.07 0.65 11.97
C GLN A 87 -3.93 -0.35 11.79
N GLN A 88 -3.21 -0.63 12.87
CA GLN A 88 -2.17 -1.66 12.85
C GLN A 88 -2.80 -3.03 12.67
N MET A 89 -2.21 -3.85 11.80
CA MET A 89 -2.58 -5.26 11.63
C MET A 89 -2.29 -6.06 12.91
N PRO A 90 -3.06 -7.12 13.17
CA PRO A 90 -2.75 -8.04 14.27
C PRO A 90 -1.38 -8.71 14.07
N HIS A 91 -0.89 -9.39 15.13
CA HIS A 91 0.40 -10.08 15.08
C HIS A 91 0.48 -11.12 13.95
N VAL A 92 -0.56 -11.93 13.79
CA VAL A 92 -0.74 -12.79 12.61
C VAL A 92 -1.48 -12.00 11.56
N VAL A 93 -0.80 -11.64 10.47
CA VAL A 93 -1.35 -10.80 9.39
C VAL A 93 -2.10 -11.60 8.35
N GLU A 94 -1.70 -12.85 8.13
CA GLU A 94 -2.34 -13.79 7.19
C GLU A 94 -2.23 -15.22 7.69
N VAL A 95 -3.13 -16.08 7.22
CA VAL A 95 -3.10 -17.54 7.44
C VAL A 95 -3.34 -18.23 6.12
N PHE A 96 -2.38 -19.04 5.68
CA PHE A 96 -2.51 -19.85 4.49
C PHE A 96 -2.93 -21.27 4.87
N HIS A 97 -4.06 -21.72 4.36
CA HIS A 97 -4.57 -23.07 4.52
C HIS A 97 -4.32 -23.88 3.25
N TYR A 98 -3.49 -24.90 3.37
CA TYR A 98 -3.27 -25.93 2.37
C TYR A 98 -3.92 -27.25 2.84
N PRO A 99 -4.12 -28.26 1.97
CA PRO A 99 -4.72 -29.53 2.39
C PRO A 99 -4.03 -30.18 3.60
N ASP A 100 -2.69 -30.13 3.64
CA ASP A 100 -1.88 -30.83 4.65
C ASP A 100 -1.09 -29.87 5.55
N LEU A 101 -1.25 -28.56 5.39
CA LEU A 101 -0.45 -27.56 6.10
C LEU A 101 -1.22 -26.26 6.31
N THR A 102 -1.11 -25.73 7.50
CA THR A 102 -1.52 -24.34 7.79
C THR A 102 -0.28 -23.53 8.16
N VAL A 103 -0.08 -22.39 7.50
CA VAL A 103 1.04 -21.47 7.77
C VAL A 103 0.48 -20.14 8.22
N GLU A 104 0.82 -19.73 9.43
CA GLU A 104 0.59 -18.38 9.93
C GLU A 104 1.73 -17.45 9.50
N VAL A 105 1.36 -16.26 9.06
CA VAL A 105 2.30 -15.21 8.69
C VAL A 105 2.33 -14.16 9.78
N PRO A 106 3.30 -14.19 10.68
CA PRO A 106 3.46 -13.13 11.68
C PRO A 106 3.95 -11.83 11.04
N SER A 107 3.67 -10.71 11.69
CA SER A 107 4.10 -9.37 11.24
C SER A 107 5.62 -9.16 11.33
N ASP A 108 6.32 -9.94 12.14
CA ASP A 108 7.78 -9.89 12.24
C ASP A 108 8.43 -10.82 11.21
N PRO A 109 9.33 -10.31 10.33
CA PRO A 109 9.99 -11.14 9.31
C PRO A 109 10.90 -12.24 9.88
N GLY A 110 11.45 -12.06 11.07
CA GLY A 110 12.29 -13.07 11.72
C GLY A 110 11.46 -14.24 12.23
N GLU A 111 10.33 -13.95 12.85
CA GLU A 111 9.36 -14.97 13.28
C GLU A 111 8.78 -15.71 12.07
N TYR A 112 8.49 -15.00 10.97
CA TYR A 112 8.01 -15.64 9.75
C TYR A 112 9.07 -16.58 9.14
N ALA A 113 10.34 -16.17 9.11
CA ALA A 113 11.44 -17.05 8.68
C ALA A 113 11.55 -18.29 9.57
N ALA A 114 11.36 -18.15 10.88
CA ALA A 114 11.36 -19.29 11.82
C ALA A 114 10.15 -20.24 11.59
N THR A 115 8.96 -19.67 11.39
CA THR A 115 7.74 -20.45 11.04
C THR A 115 7.94 -21.28 9.78
N LEU A 116 8.47 -20.66 8.72
CA LEU A 116 8.76 -21.37 7.47
C LEU A 116 9.85 -22.42 7.63
N THR A 117 10.90 -22.13 8.39
CA THR A 117 11.99 -23.10 8.65
C THR A 117 11.48 -24.30 9.45
N ALA A 118 10.57 -24.09 10.39
CA ALA A 118 9.95 -25.19 11.13
C ALA A 118 9.06 -26.07 10.23
N ALA A 119 8.32 -25.45 9.31
CA ALA A 119 7.47 -26.17 8.35
C ALA A 119 8.28 -26.89 7.25
N PHE A 120 9.44 -26.34 6.87
CA PHE A 120 10.29 -26.81 5.76
C PHE A 120 11.76 -26.88 6.18
N PRO A 121 12.17 -27.80 7.06
CA PRO A 121 13.52 -27.84 7.63
C PRO A 121 14.61 -28.07 6.58
N ASP A 122 14.33 -28.82 5.53
CA ASP A 122 15.27 -29.08 4.44
C ASP A 122 15.58 -27.82 3.60
N GLU A 123 14.69 -26.83 3.65
CA GLU A 123 14.81 -25.56 2.93
C GLU A 123 15.37 -24.40 3.79
N ALA A 124 15.81 -24.67 5.01
CA ALA A 124 16.27 -23.65 5.98
C ALA A 124 17.30 -22.66 5.40
N ARG A 125 18.24 -23.15 4.56
CA ARG A 125 19.26 -22.31 3.92
C ARG A 125 18.64 -21.37 2.87
N ALA A 126 17.71 -21.86 2.08
CA ALA A 126 17.02 -21.09 1.06
C ALA A 126 16.15 -20.00 1.72
N ILE A 127 15.41 -20.33 2.77
CA ILE A 127 14.60 -19.42 3.56
C ILE A 127 15.47 -18.31 4.15
N THR A 128 16.57 -18.66 4.82
CA THR A 128 17.52 -17.68 5.39
C THR A 128 18.04 -16.72 4.33
N ARG A 129 18.44 -17.25 3.17
CA ARG A 129 18.95 -16.46 2.05
C ARG A 129 17.87 -15.52 1.49
N TYR A 130 16.66 -16.01 1.29
CA TYR A 130 15.53 -15.22 0.81
C TYR A 130 15.28 -13.99 1.69
N PHE A 131 15.15 -14.18 3.02
CA PHE A 131 14.92 -13.05 3.93
C PHE A 131 16.13 -12.10 4.01
N ALA A 132 17.36 -12.58 3.83
CA ALA A 132 18.53 -11.72 3.73
C ALA A 132 18.51 -10.87 2.46
N ASP A 133 18.08 -11.45 1.33
CA ASP A 133 17.96 -10.74 0.05
C ASP A 133 16.83 -9.71 0.09
N VAL A 134 15.69 -10.04 0.69
CA VAL A 134 14.57 -9.09 0.91
C VAL A 134 15.03 -7.88 1.74
N ARG A 135 15.72 -8.11 2.87
CA ARG A 135 16.26 -7.01 3.69
C ARG A 135 17.24 -6.13 2.92
N ARG A 136 18.10 -6.73 2.11
CA ARG A 136 19.07 -6.00 1.27
C ARG A 136 18.37 -5.14 0.24
N ALA A 137 17.36 -5.68 -0.45
CA ALA A 137 16.57 -4.94 -1.41
C ALA A 137 15.79 -3.77 -0.77
N ALA A 138 15.16 -4.01 0.37
CA ALA A 138 14.46 -2.96 1.13
C ALA A 138 15.41 -1.84 1.60
N GLY A 139 16.63 -2.20 2.06
CA GLY A 139 17.62 -1.22 2.45
C GLY A 139 18.21 -0.42 1.29
N TRP A 140 18.13 -0.92 0.06
CA TRP A 140 18.52 -0.17 -1.12
C TRP A 140 17.47 0.90 -1.48
N LEU A 141 16.18 0.58 -1.35
CA LEU A 141 15.07 1.52 -1.61
C LEU A 141 15.00 2.69 -0.62
N GLY A 142 15.60 2.57 0.56
CA GLY A 142 15.61 3.62 1.59
C GLY A 142 16.85 4.51 1.59
N ARG A 143 17.71 4.47 0.55
CA ARG A 143 18.98 5.21 0.47
C ARG A 143 18.99 6.39 -0.50
N GLU A 144 17.84 6.80 -1.04
CA GLU A 144 17.74 8.00 -1.88
C GLU A 144 17.25 9.23 -1.11
#